data_f96f3496f1b073762f10be8920d7f853
#
_entry.id   f96f3496f1b073762f10be8920d7f853
#
_cell.length_a   1.000
_cell.length_b   1.000
_cell.length_c   1.000
_cell.angle_alpha   90.00
_cell.angle_beta   90.00
_cell.angle_gamma   90.00
#
_symmetry.space_group_name_H-M   'P 1'
#
loop_
_entity.id
_entity.type
_entity.pdbx_description
1 polymer ?
#
loop_
_entity_poly.entity_id
_entity_poly.type
_entity_poly.pdbx_seq_one_letter_code
_entity_poly.pdbx_strand_id
1 'polypeptide(L)'
;MSEVPQNRNYLSSHEWAMPEDDGHVVVGITEFAASELGELVYIELPEIGSEVHFDQQFGEIESVKAVSALNSPLNGTVVEINSALVESQDAISETPYDAGWMMKIKPAEDSGMDQLLSPQDYESQLSE
;
A
#
# COMPACT_ATOMS: atom_id res chain seq x y z
N MET A 1 10.56 5.33 16.15
CA MET A 1 10.64 5.90 14.79
C MET A 1 10.25 4.83 13.78
N SER A 2 9.40 5.19 12.82
CA SER A 2 8.93 4.21 11.83
C SER A 2 9.99 3.92 10.77
N GLU A 3 10.06 2.68 10.34
CA GLU A 3 10.95 2.28 9.26
C GLU A 3 10.43 2.81 7.92
N VAL A 4 11.34 3.33 7.08
CA VAL A 4 11.03 3.81 5.73
C VAL A 4 12.02 3.16 4.76
N PRO A 5 11.64 2.00 4.16
CA PRO A 5 12.54 1.34 3.21
C PRO A 5 12.91 2.23 2.03
N GLN A 6 14.15 2.10 1.58
CA GLN A 6 14.74 2.95 0.53
C GLN A 6 14.53 2.39 -0.88
N ASN A 7 13.97 1.19 -1.00
CA ASN A 7 13.81 0.49 -2.28
C ASN A 7 12.40 0.63 -2.87
N ARG A 8 11.61 1.57 -2.37
CA ARG A 8 10.24 1.79 -2.84
C ARG A 8 9.87 3.27 -2.69
N ASN A 9 8.72 3.64 -3.24
CA ASN A 9 8.23 5.01 -3.20
C ASN A 9 6.86 5.06 -2.53
N TYR A 10 6.38 6.27 -2.24
CA TYR A 10 5.27 6.43 -1.30
C TYR A 10 4.25 7.46 -1.75
N LEU A 11 2.96 7.23 -1.40
CA LEU A 11 1.93 8.27 -1.43
C LEU A 11 1.95 9.02 -0.09
N SER A 12 1.51 10.27 -0.10
CA SER A 12 1.38 11.04 1.14
C SER A 12 0.36 10.43 2.10
N SER A 13 -0.55 9.62 1.59
CA SER A 13 -1.55 8.90 2.41
C SER A 13 -1.02 7.57 2.97
N HIS A 14 0.28 7.30 2.80
CA HIS A 14 1.01 6.20 3.47
C HIS A 14 0.96 4.85 2.77
N GLU A 15 0.52 4.77 1.51
CA GLU A 15 0.68 3.55 0.72
C GLU A 15 2.07 3.56 0.08
N TRP A 16 2.65 2.37 -0.10
CA TRP A 16 3.95 2.25 -0.78
C TRP A 16 3.81 1.43 -2.06
N ALA A 17 4.73 1.68 -2.99
CA ALA A 17 4.81 0.96 -4.26
C ALA A 17 6.25 0.49 -4.48
N MET A 18 6.44 -0.82 -4.67
CA MET A 18 7.76 -1.40 -4.88
C MET A 18 7.78 -2.16 -6.21
N PRO A 19 8.53 -1.65 -7.22
CA PRO A 19 8.67 -2.38 -8.48
C PRO A 19 9.41 -3.70 -8.28
N GLU A 20 8.96 -4.72 -8.98
CA GLU A 20 9.62 -6.03 -9.01
C GLU A 20 10.33 -6.22 -10.34
N ASP A 21 11.25 -7.21 -10.39
CA ASP A 21 12.04 -7.50 -11.58
C ASP A 21 11.20 -7.90 -12.79
N ASP A 22 10.01 -8.47 -12.55
CA ASP A 22 9.11 -8.89 -13.63
C ASP A 22 8.26 -7.72 -14.20
N GLY A 23 8.47 -6.51 -13.69
CA GLY A 23 7.75 -5.32 -14.14
C GLY A 23 6.46 -5.04 -13.38
N HIS A 24 6.00 -5.93 -12.53
CA HIS A 24 4.85 -5.69 -11.67
C HIS A 24 5.25 -4.81 -10.48
N VAL A 25 4.27 -4.21 -9.83
CA VAL A 25 4.48 -3.34 -8.68
C VAL A 25 3.70 -3.88 -7.49
N VAL A 26 4.38 -4.08 -6.37
CA VAL A 26 3.75 -4.53 -5.12
C VAL A 26 3.30 -3.31 -4.34
N VAL A 27 2.12 -3.38 -3.75
CA VAL A 27 1.51 -2.26 -3.00
C VAL A 27 1.14 -2.71 -1.60
N GLY A 28 1.38 -1.83 -0.63
CA GLY A 28 0.98 -2.04 0.76
C GLY A 28 0.91 -0.71 1.48
N ILE A 29 0.83 -0.75 2.82
CA ILE A 29 0.86 0.47 3.64
C ILE A 29 2.11 0.47 4.50
N THR A 30 2.53 1.67 4.93
CA THR A 30 3.76 1.85 5.70
C THR A 30 3.57 1.41 7.15
N GLU A 31 4.68 1.20 7.83
CA GLU A 31 4.68 0.91 9.27
C GLU A 31 3.98 2.02 10.06
N PHE A 32 4.20 3.28 9.65
CA PHE A 32 3.53 4.42 10.29
C PHE A 32 2.02 4.27 10.20
N ALA A 33 1.47 3.97 9.02
CA ALA A 33 0.03 3.82 8.84
C ALA A 33 -0.51 2.65 9.65
N ALA A 34 0.18 1.51 9.64
CA ALA A 34 -0.24 0.34 10.40
C ALA A 34 -0.26 0.65 11.90
N SER A 35 0.74 1.36 12.39
CA SER A 35 0.85 1.72 13.79
C SER A 35 -0.25 2.71 14.21
N GLU A 36 -0.61 3.66 13.34
CA GLU A 36 -1.67 4.64 13.62
C GLU A 36 -3.05 3.98 13.68
N LEU A 37 -3.27 2.93 12.90
CA LEU A 37 -4.54 2.21 12.89
C LEU A 37 -4.75 1.37 14.15
N GLY A 38 -3.68 0.80 14.68
CA GLY A 38 -3.75 -0.11 15.82
C GLY A 38 -4.24 -1.48 15.42
N GLU A 39 -5.07 -2.10 16.23
CA GLU A 39 -5.53 -3.47 15.98
C GLU A 39 -6.47 -3.52 14.78
N LEU A 40 -6.07 -4.28 13.75
CA LEU A 40 -6.83 -4.40 12.51
C LEU A 40 -7.87 -5.50 12.62
N VAL A 41 -9.06 -5.28 12.06
CA VAL A 41 -10.18 -6.21 12.15
C VAL A 41 -10.75 -6.62 10.80
N TYR A 42 -10.46 -5.86 9.73
CA TYR A 42 -10.99 -6.15 8.41
C TYR A 42 -10.21 -5.41 7.33
N ILE A 43 -10.12 -6.02 6.15
CA ILE A 43 -9.57 -5.35 4.97
C ILE A 43 -10.40 -5.73 3.75
N GLU A 44 -10.68 -4.75 2.89
CA GLU A 44 -11.31 -4.97 1.60
C GLU A 44 -10.27 -4.76 0.51
N LEU A 45 -10.03 -5.80 -0.29
CA LEU A 45 -9.09 -5.77 -1.40
C LEU A 45 -9.85 -5.79 -2.72
N PRO A 46 -9.26 -5.24 -3.81
CA PRO A 46 -9.92 -5.27 -5.12
C PRO A 46 -9.90 -6.67 -5.71
N GLU A 47 -10.71 -6.89 -6.74
CA GLU A 47 -10.69 -8.14 -7.48
C GLU A 47 -9.55 -8.14 -8.49
N ILE A 48 -8.97 -9.32 -8.74
CA ILE A 48 -7.98 -9.51 -9.80
C ILE A 48 -8.64 -9.13 -11.13
N GLY A 49 -7.94 -8.34 -11.95
CA GLY A 49 -8.46 -7.82 -13.20
C GLY A 49 -9.06 -6.43 -13.11
N SER A 50 -9.25 -5.91 -11.90
CA SER A 50 -9.75 -4.55 -11.70
C SER A 50 -8.73 -3.51 -12.11
N GLU A 51 -9.20 -2.36 -12.59
CA GLU A 51 -8.33 -1.22 -12.83
C GLU A 51 -8.25 -0.36 -11.58
N VAL A 52 -7.04 0.12 -11.27
CA VAL A 52 -6.81 1.05 -10.17
C VAL A 52 -6.19 2.32 -10.73
N HIS A 53 -6.41 3.44 -10.05
CA HIS A 53 -5.99 4.76 -10.51
C HIS A 53 -5.20 5.49 -9.44
N PHE A 54 -4.18 6.21 -9.86
CA PHE A 54 -3.28 6.96 -8.98
C PHE A 54 -4.08 7.84 -8.01
N ASP A 55 -3.77 7.69 -6.73
CA ASP A 55 -4.35 8.46 -5.61
C ASP A 55 -5.88 8.32 -5.50
N GLN A 56 -6.43 7.21 -6.01
CA GLN A 56 -7.85 6.92 -5.85
C GLN A 56 -8.05 5.64 -5.06
N GLN A 57 -9.15 5.57 -4.36
CA GLN A 57 -9.43 4.46 -3.46
C GLN A 57 -9.55 3.13 -4.21
N PHE A 58 -8.81 2.11 -3.77
CA PHE A 58 -8.94 0.75 -4.29
C PHE A 58 -9.55 -0.21 -3.28
N GLY A 59 -9.61 0.16 -2.03
CA GLY A 59 -10.13 -0.68 -0.97
C GLY A 59 -10.20 0.09 0.32
N GLU A 60 -10.42 -0.63 1.43
CA GLU A 60 -10.41 0.01 2.74
C GLU A 60 -9.94 -0.96 3.80
N ILE A 61 -9.48 -0.41 4.92
CA ILE A 61 -8.98 -1.19 6.04
C ILE A 61 -9.65 -0.68 7.32
N GLU A 62 -10.11 -1.63 8.15
CA GLU A 62 -10.76 -1.27 9.41
C GLU A 62 -9.92 -1.71 10.59
N SER A 63 -9.85 -0.84 11.58
CA SER A 63 -9.29 -1.17 12.89
C SER A 63 -10.39 -1.07 13.94
N VAL A 64 -10.08 -1.43 15.17
CA VAL A 64 -11.05 -1.32 16.28
C VAL A 64 -11.49 0.12 16.51
N LYS A 65 -10.74 1.12 16.04
CA LYS A 65 -11.03 2.53 16.31
C LYS A 65 -11.40 3.34 15.07
N ALA A 66 -11.16 2.85 13.85
CA ALA A 66 -11.33 3.66 12.64
C ALA A 66 -11.45 2.83 11.38
N VAL A 67 -11.96 3.47 10.32
CA VAL A 67 -11.98 2.94 8.96
C VAL A 67 -11.16 3.90 8.10
N SER A 68 -10.26 3.37 7.28
CA SER A 68 -9.39 4.17 6.43
C SER A 68 -9.46 3.70 4.99
N ALA A 69 -9.55 4.65 4.05
CA ALA A 69 -9.48 4.33 2.63
C ALA A 69 -8.05 3.94 2.26
N LEU A 70 -7.92 3.01 1.32
CA LEU A 70 -6.64 2.62 0.75
C LEU A 70 -6.57 3.18 -0.67
N ASN A 71 -5.56 4.00 -0.95
CA ASN A 71 -5.41 4.65 -2.24
C ASN A 71 -4.30 4.00 -3.06
N SER A 72 -4.52 3.88 -4.36
CA SER A 72 -3.52 3.25 -5.24
C SER A 72 -2.40 4.22 -5.55
N PRO A 73 -1.13 3.78 -5.43
CA PRO A 73 0.02 4.64 -5.78
C PRO A 73 0.30 4.70 -7.28
N LEU A 74 -0.49 4.02 -8.12
CA LEU A 74 -0.27 4.04 -9.56
C LEU A 74 -1.52 3.66 -10.32
N ASN A 75 -1.53 4.00 -11.62
CA ASN A 75 -2.54 3.51 -12.54
C ASN A 75 -2.12 2.14 -13.07
N GLY A 76 -3.04 1.20 -13.13
CA GLY A 76 -2.74 -0.12 -13.66
C GLY A 76 -3.86 -1.12 -13.41
N THR A 77 -3.53 -2.39 -13.57
CA THR A 77 -4.49 -3.49 -13.43
C THR A 77 -4.01 -4.43 -12.33
N VAL A 78 -4.92 -4.83 -11.46
CA VAL A 78 -4.62 -5.77 -10.37
C VAL A 78 -4.37 -7.15 -10.98
N VAL A 79 -3.19 -7.72 -10.74
CA VAL A 79 -2.83 -9.06 -11.25
C VAL A 79 -2.77 -10.09 -10.13
N GLU A 80 -2.63 -9.66 -8.89
CA GLU A 80 -2.58 -10.56 -7.73
C GLU A 80 -3.01 -9.80 -6.48
N ILE A 81 -3.65 -10.52 -5.54
CA ILE A 81 -3.98 -9.96 -4.22
C ILE A 81 -3.47 -10.93 -3.16
N ASN A 82 -3.18 -10.39 -1.98
CA ASN A 82 -2.73 -11.20 -0.83
C ASN A 82 -3.97 -11.64 -0.03
N SER A 83 -4.61 -12.71 -0.49
CA SER A 83 -5.86 -13.18 0.09
C SER A 83 -5.71 -13.63 1.55
N ALA A 84 -4.50 -13.94 2.00
CA ALA A 84 -4.26 -14.28 3.40
C ALA A 84 -4.63 -13.13 4.34
N LEU A 85 -4.55 -11.89 3.87
CA LEU A 85 -4.91 -10.71 4.69
C LEU A 85 -6.40 -10.64 4.97
N VAL A 86 -7.24 -11.24 4.13
CA VAL A 86 -8.68 -11.25 4.34
C VAL A 86 -9.03 -12.13 5.55
N GLU A 87 -8.27 -13.20 5.74
CA GLU A 87 -8.48 -14.12 6.87
C GLU A 87 -7.83 -13.61 8.14
N SER A 88 -6.67 -12.95 8.03
CA SER A 88 -5.96 -12.39 9.17
C SER A 88 -5.15 -11.18 8.72
N GLN A 89 -5.29 -10.07 9.41
CA GLN A 89 -4.60 -8.82 9.08
C GLN A 89 -3.29 -8.66 9.88
N ASP A 90 -2.89 -9.67 10.65
CA ASP A 90 -1.73 -9.58 11.54
C ASP A 90 -0.43 -9.24 10.80
N ALA A 91 -0.26 -9.77 9.58
CA ALA A 91 0.95 -9.52 8.78
C ALA A 91 1.13 -8.04 8.44
N ILE A 92 0.03 -7.29 8.30
CA ILE A 92 0.10 -5.85 8.03
C ILE A 92 0.73 -5.14 9.23
N SER A 93 0.33 -5.52 10.44
CA SER A 93 0.86 -4.92 11.66
C SER A 93 2.29 -5.36 11.96
N GLU A 94 2.60 -6.62 11.69
CA GLU A 94 3.89 -7.21 12.05
C GLU A 94 4.98 -6.97 11.01
N THR A 95 4.63 -7.13 9.73
CA THR A 95 5.59 -7.00 8.62
C THR A 95 4.96 -6.26 7.44
N PRO A 96 4.66 -4.95 7.60
CA PRO A 96 3.93 -4.20 6.59
C PRO A 96 4.66 -4.10 5.24
N TYR A 97 5.99 -4.26 5.23
CA TYR A 97 6.80 -4.16 4.01
C TYR A 97 7.11 -5.52 3.39
N ASP A 98 6.67 -6.61 3.99
CA ASP A 98 6.95 -7.96 3.53
C ASP A 98 5.65 -8.75 3.43
N ALA A 99 5.37 -9.63 4.39
CA ALA A 99 4.16 -10.47 4.35
C ALA A 99 2.86 -9.67 4.34
N GLY A 100 2.90 -8.41 4.75
CA GLY A 100 1.73 -7.50 4.75
C GLY A 100 1.42 -6.84 3.42
N TRP A 101 2.05 -7.25 2.32
CA TRP A 101 1.72 -6.68 1.00
C TRP A 101 0.24 -6.94 0.66
N MET A 102 -0.37 -6.02 -0.08
CA MET A 102 -1.81 -6.07 -0.33
C MET A 102 -2.17 -6.53 -1.74
N MET A 103 -1.53 -5.95 -2.76
CA MET A 103 -1.84 -6.29 -4.15
C MET A 103 -0.62 -6.13 -5.02
N LYS A 104 -0.65 -6.76 -6.20
CA LYS A 104 0.35 -6.54 -7.24
C LYS A 104 -0.36 -5.97 -8.46
N ILE A 105 0.28 -5.00 -9.09
CA ILE A 105 -0.29 -4.23 -10.19
C ILE A 105 0.60 -4.37 -11.41
N LYS A 106 -0.04 -4.58 -12.58
CA LYS A 106 0.64 -4.40 -13.86
C LYS A 106 0.48 -2.92 -14.20
N PRO A 107 1.56 -2.12 -14.17
CA PRO A 107 1.44 -0.68 -14.37
C PRO A 107 0.99 -0.34 -15.78
N ALA A 108 0.14 0.69 -15.89
CA ALA A 108 -0.25 1.26 -17.17
C ALA A 108 0.93 2.05 -17.75
N GLU A 109 0.89 2.38 -19.04
CA GLU A 109 1.93 3.20 -19.67
C GLU A 109 2.11 4.52 -18.92
N ASP A 110 1.00 5.14 -18.55
CA ASP A 110 0.99 6.37 -17.76
C ASP A 110 0.62 6.01 -16.31
N SER A 111 1.57 5.37 -15.63
CA SER A 111 1.31 4.85 -14.29
C SER A 111 1.20 5.92 -13.21
N GLY A 112 1.81 7.09 -13.43
CA GLY A 112 1.83 8.16 -12.42
C GLY A 112 2.87 7.94 -11.32
N MET A 113 3.65 6.88 -11.36
CA MET A 113 4.62 6.57 -10.31
C MET A 113 5.71 7.63 -10.14
N ASP A 114 5.96 8.44 -11.18
CA ASP A 114 6.90 9.55 -11.09
C ASP A 114 6.42 10.67 -10.16
N GLN A 115 5.16 10.64 -9.76
CA GLN A 115 4.59 11.61 -8.82
C GLN A 115 4.70 11.14 -7.37
N LEU A 116 5.18 9.92 -7.13
CA LEU A 116 5.31 9.38 -5.77
C LEU A 116 6.46 10.06 -5.03
N LEU A 117 6.34 10.07 -3.70
CA LEU A 117 7.38 10.61 -2.83
C LEU A 117 8.56 9.64 -2.76
N SER A 118 9.76 10.19 -2.74
CA SER A 118 10.96 9.40 -2.43
C SER A 118 10.93 9.00 -0.95
N PRO A 119 11.72 8.00 -0.53
CA PRO A 119 11.83 7.68 0.89
C PRO A 119 12.19 8.90 1.75
N GLN A 120 13.09 9.75 1.27
CA GLN A 120 13.51 10.95 2.00
C GLN A 120 12.37 11.96 2.16
N ASP A 121 11.60 12.18 1.09
CA ASP A 121 10.46 13.10 1.13
C ASP A 121 9.36 12.57 2.05
N TYR A 122 9.14 11.25 2.03
CA TYR A 122 8.16 10.65 2.91
C TYR A 122 8.58 10.76 4.38
N GLU A 123 9.86 10.52 4.67
CA GLU A 123 10.39 10.69 6.04
C GLU A 123 10.22 12.11 6.53
N SER A 124 10.44 13.10 5.65
CA SER A 124 10.26 14.51 6.01
C SER A 124 8.81 14.79 6.39
N GLN A 125 7.86 14.17 5.70
CA GLN A 125 6.45 14.30 6.01
C GLN A 125 6.14 13.76 7.42
N LEU A 126 6.75 12.64 7.79
CA LEU A 126 6.51 12.02 9.10
C LEU A 126 7.09 12.85 10.25
N SER A 127 8.09 13.68 9.97
CA SER A 127 8.76 14.49 10.98
C SER A 127 8.01 15.78 11.32
N GLU A 128 6.99 16.11 10.58
CA GLU A 128 6.21 17.35 10.77
C GLU A 128 5.17 17.25 11.88
#